data_edf8822cc57be698a9bc94cbbde7fd52
#
_entry.id   edf8822cc57be698a9bc94cbbde7fd52
#
_cell.length_a   1.000
_cell.length_b   1.000
_cell.length_c   1.000
_cell.angle_alpha   90.00
_cell.angle_beta   90.00
_cell.angle_gamma   90.00
#
_symmetry.space_group_name_H-M   'P 1'
#
loop_
_entity.id
_entity.type
_entity.pdbx_description
1 polymer ?
#
loop_
_entity_poly.entity_id
_entity_poly.type
_entity_poly.pdbx_seq_one_letter_code
_entity_poly.pdbx_strand_id
1 'polypeptide(L)' 'MNVIIWNCRGALKPSFKIRAGELVQSHNPTILVVMETRVGGDRAREITDSLPFDGAFHTETIGYARGLWVL' A
#
# COMPACT_ATOMS: atom_id res chain seq x y z
N MET A 1 -1.57 16.02 -11.21
CA MET A 1 -1.14 14.99 -10.25
C MET A 1 -2.35 14.23 -9.76
N ASN A 2 -2.26 12.93 -9.73
CA ASN A 2 -3.37 12.05 -9.36
C ASN A 2 -3.01 11.29 -8.08
N VAL A 3 -3.77 11.51 -7.01
CA VAL A 3 -3.54 10.88 -5.70
C VAL A 3 -4.75 10.04 -5.33
N ILE A 4 -4.50 8.78 -4.98
CA ILE A 4 -5.55 7.88 -4.52
C ILE A 4 -5.28 7.52 -3.06
N ILE A 5 -6.32 7.57 -2.23
CA ILE A 5 -6.26 7.14 -0.84
C ILE A 5 -7.15 5.91 -0.71
N TRP A 6 -6.57 4.81 -0.24
CA TRP A 6 -7.25 3.51 -0.19
C TRP A 6 -7.08 2.87 1.18
N ASN A 7 -8.19 2.55 1.83
CA ASN A 7 -8.20 1.76 3.05
C ASN A 7 -8.27 0.28 2.68
N CYS A 8 -7.13 -0.41 2.71
CA CYS A 8 -7.06 -1.78 2.23
C CYS A 8 -7.46 -2.84 3.27
N ARG A 9 -7.50 -2.45 4.54
CA ARG A 9 -7.87 -3.34 5.65
C ARG A 9 -7.00 -4.60 5.73
N GLY A 10 -5.71 -4.43 5.54
CA GLY A 10 -4.71 -5.49 5.62
C GLY A 10 -4.10 -5.85 4.29
N ALA A 11 -2.79 -5.69 4.18
CA ALA A 11 -2.06 -5.90 2.94
C ALA A 11 -1.62 -7.36 2.73
N LEU A 12 -1.83 -8.21 3.73
CA LEU A 12 -1.50 -9.64 3.61
C LEU A 12 -2.62 -10.46 2.97
N LYS A 13 -3.79 -9.87 2.77
CA LYS A 13 -4.91 -10.59 2.13
C LYS A 13 -4.57 -10.91 0.69
N PRO A 14 -4.97 -12.10 0.19
CA PRO A 14 -4.75 -12.46 -1.22
C PRO A 14 -5.33 -11.44 -2.19
N SER A 15 -6.42 -10.80 -1.84
CA SER A 15 -7.08 -9.80 -2.68
C SER A 15 -6.33 -8.48 -2.76
N PHE A 16 -5.36 -8.23 -1.88
CA PHE A 16 -4.66 -6.94 -1.83
C PHE A 16 -3.97 -6.61 -3.17
N LYS A 17 -3.16 -7.52 -3.67
CA LYS A 17 -2.42 -7.31 -4.92
C LYS A 17 -3.35 -7.10 -6.11
N ILE A 18 -4.43 -7.86 -6.14
CA ILE A 18 -5.42 -7.76 -7.23
C ILE A 18 -6.06 -6.38 -7.21
N ARG A 19 -6.49 -5.91 -6.04
CA ARG A 19 -7.12 -4.59 -5.90
C ARG A 19 -6.13 -3.47 -6.19
N ALA A 20 -4.91 -3.57 -5.67
CA ALA A 20 -3.88 -2.57 -5.93
C ALA A 20 -3.61 -2.46 -7.44
N GLY A 21 -3.50 -3.59 -8.11
CA GLY A 21 -3.31 -3.62 -9.56
C GLY A 21 -4.46 -2.98 -10.32
N GLU A 22 -5.70 -3.25 -9.90
CA GLU A 22 -6.88 -2.63 -10.52
C GLU A 22 -6.88 -1.12 -10.36
N LEU A 23 -6.53 -0.61 -9.16
CA LEU A 23 -6.47 0.81 -8.91
C LEU A 23 -5.41 1.50 -9.78
N VAL A 24 -4.24 0.89 -9.89
CA VAL A 24 -3.17 1.43 -10.72
C VAL A 24 -3.56 1.43 -12.19
N GLN A 25 -4.14 0.33 -12.67
CA GLN A 25 -4.53 0.21 -14.07
C GLN A 25 -5.67 1.17 -14.44
N SER A 26 -6.66 1.32 -13.55
CA SER A 26 -7.84 2.14 -13.84
C SER A 26 -7.58 3.63 -13.72
N HIS A 27 -6.71 4.03 -12.79
CA HIS A 27 -6.54 5.44 -12.44
C HIS A 27 -5.13 5.98 -12.69
N ASN A 28 -4.15 5.11 -12.86
CA ASN A 28 -2.74 5.47 -13.07
C ASN A 28 -2.28 6.55 -12.10
N PRO A 29 -2.34 6.33 -10.78
CA PRO A 29 -2.05 7.36 -9.80
C PRO A 29 -0.56 7.70 -9.75
N THR A 30 -0.26 8.97 -9.53
CA THR A 30 1.10 9.41 -9.25
C THR A 30 1.51 8.96 -7.85
N ILE A 31 0.56 9.05 -6.91
CA ILE A 31 0.78 8.66 -5.51
C ILE A 31 -0.39 7.79 -5.07
N LEU A 32 -0.08 6.68 -4.44
CA LEU A 32 -1.08 5.81 -3.82
C LEU A 32 -0.82 5.77 -2.31
N VAL A 33 -1.79 6.24 -1.54
CA VAL A 33 -1.76 6.17 -0.08
C VAL A 33 -2.60 4.98 0.34
N VAL A 34 -1.96 4.02 1.02
CA VAL A 34 -2.63 2.79 1.47
C VAL A 34 -2.73 2.84 2.98
N MET A 35 -3.94 2.76 3.49
CA MET A 35 -4.23 2.82 4.91
C MET A 35 -4.58 1.44 5.47
N GLU A 36 -4.36 1.26 6.77
CA GLU A 36 -4.63 0.01 7.49
C GLU A 36 -3.92 -1.19 6.87
N THR A 37 -2.66 -1.01 6.54
CA THR A 37 -1.86 -2.07 5.91
C THR A 37 -1.58 -3.24 6.85
N ARG A 38 -1.44 -2.97 8.13
CA ARG A 38 -1.25 -3.98 9.21
C ARG A 38 -0.02 -4.87 8.99
N VAL A 39 0.95 -4.37 8.27
CA VAL A 39 2.20 -5.09 7.98
C VAL A 39 3.34 -4.08 8.07
N GLY A 40 4.40 -4.43 8.77
CA GLY A 40 5.57 -3.56 8.89
C GLY A 40 6.85 -4.25 8.43
N GLY A 41 7.96 -3.54 8.56
CA GLY A 41 9.29 -4.08 8.35
C GLY A 41 9.55 -4.61 6.95
N ASP A 42 10.33 -5.69 6.88
CA ASP A 42 10.77 -6.27 5.61
C ASP A 42 9.62 -6.82 4.78
N ARG A 43 8.56 -7.31 5.44
CA ARG A 43 7.40 -7.84 4.73
C ARG A 43 6.67 -6.73 3.97
N ALA A 44 6.54 -5.56 4.59
CA ALA A 44 5.94 -4.40 3.92
C ALA A 44 6.76 -4.01 2.68
N ARG A 45 8.08 -4.02 2.80
CA ARG A 45 8.97 -3.69 1.70
C ARG A 45 8.84 -4.70 0.55
N GLU A 46 8.78 -5.99 0.86
CA GLU A 46 8.58 -7.02 -0.15
C GLU A 46 7.31 -6.78 -0.96
N ILE A 47 6.23 -6.43 -0.27
CA ILE A 47 4.95 -6.19 -0.92
C ILE A 47 5.01 -4.95 -1.80
N THR A 48 5.56 -3.83 -1.30
CA THR A 48 5.62 -2.59 -2.06
C THR A 48 6.60 -2.67 -3.23
N ASP A 49 7.68 -3.45 -3.11
CA ASP A 49 8.61 -3.67 -4.22
C ASP A 49 7.94 -4.39 -5.39
N SER A 50 6.87 -5.12 -5.14
CA SER A 50 6.13 -5.81 -6.19
C SER A 50 5.13 -4.91 -6.91
N LEU A 51 4.93 -3.68 -6.44
CA LEU A 51 4.02 -2.72 -7.03
C LEU A 51 4.76 -1.74 -7.95
N PRO A 52 4.09 -1.16 -8.95
CA PRO A 52 4.76 -0.34 -9.98
C PRO A 52 5.01 1.10 -9.51
N PHE A 53 5.72 1.27 -8.40
CA PHE A 53 6.10 2.58 -7.88
C PHE A 53 7.61 2.60 -7.60
N ASP A 54 8.24 3.75 -7.86
CA ASP A 54 9.69 3.90 -7.71
C ASP A 54 10.13 4.04 -6.26
N GLY A 55 9.26 4.53 -5.40
CA GLY A 55 9.59 4.74 -4.00
C GLY A 55 8.44 4.37 -3.08
N ALA A 56 8.75 4.18 -1.82
CA ALA A 56 7.76 3.84 -0.82
C ALA A 56 8.14 4.39 0.55
N PHE A 57 7.16 4.91 1.25
CA PHE A 57 7.28 5.30 2.65
C PHE A 57 6.34 4.43 3.47
N HIS A 58 6.85 3.83 4.54
CA HIS A 58 6.06 2.94 5.40
C HIS A 58 6.09 3.43 6.83
N THR A 59 4.97 3.30 7.53
CA THR A 59 4.95 3.41 8.99
C THR A 59 5.01 2.01 9.58
N GLU A 60 5.62 1.92 10.78
CA GLU A 60 5.61 0.68 11.54
C GLU A 60 4.23 0.45 12.14
N THR A 61 3.82 -0.81 12.19
CA THR A 61 2.59 -1.19 12.87
C THR A 61 2.93 -1.44 14.35
N ILE A 62 2.63 -0.46 15.21
CA ILE A 62 2.95 -0.52 16.63
C ILE A 62 1.69 -0.19 17.43
N GLY A 63 1.32 -1.08 18.37
CA GLY A 63 0.16 -0.87 19.20
C GLY A 63 -1.12 -0.69 18.41
N TYR A 64 -1.72 0.49 18.49
CA TYR A 64 -2.94 0.81 17.76
C TYR A 64 -2.71 1.32 16.35
N ALA A 65 -1.46 1.55 15.96
CA ALA A 65 -1.15 1.99 14.61
C ALA A 65 -1.44 0.84 13.63
N ARG A 66 -2.22 1.15 12.61
CA ARG A 66 -2.68 0.14 11.64
C ARG A 66 -1.85 0.10 10.36
N GLY A 67 -0.85 0.96 10.28
CA GLY A 67 0.03 1.03 9.13
C GLY A 67 -0.46 1.98 8.05
N LEU A 68 0.50 2.68 7.46
CA LEU A 68 0.25 3.62 6.38
C LEU A 68 1.42 3.53 5.39
N TRP A 69 1.10 3.42 4.11
CA TRP A 69 2.11 3.44 3.06
C TRP A 69 1.81 4.59 2.10
N VAL A 70 2.88 5.27 1.69
CA VAL A 70 2.83 6.28 0.62
C VAL A 70 3.72 5.79 -0.51
N LEU A 71 3.14 5.49 -1.64
CA LEU A 71 3.82 4.86 -2.77
C LEU A 71 3.98 5.79 -3.97
#